data_fb7fc612e26c10a716ef0648b142bb62
#
_entry.id   fb7fc612e26c10a716ef0648b142bb62
#
_cell.length_a   1.000
_cell.length_b   1.000
_cell.length_c   1.000
_cell.angle_alpha   90.00
_cell.angle_beta   90.00
_cell.angle_gamma   90.00
#
_symmetry.space_group_name_H-M   'P 1'
#
loop_
_entity.id
_entity.type
_entity.pdbx_description
1 polymer ?
#
loop_
_entity_poly.entity_id
_entity_poly.type
_entity_poly.pdbx_seq_one_letter_code
_entity_poly.pdbx_strand_id
1 'polypeptide(L)'
;MPQTLAPSPLLLLLRVNAAQAWRRLKDVRKQSRLLVSLIVLFVAGYLSMSFWMFQKGLHFLTHSFPGLGGMLTERLMFLLFSFLFALLLLSNLVISYGNLFRNRETAFLLTLPVPRVTVFRWKFIESTLLASWAFLFLIAPLLAAYGMVQGVAWHFYLVSSTLIALFIVLPAVAGAWVSVNIARFLDRRTFQLIFVGTAVALVAGAIFWLKQEPVAEDLVETRVLAVLDKLLVKTRFANYPFLPSYWLSQGVLQWAEGAVAAAGFFAAVLLSHVLFFGFLAFTKMGAPFYEAFSARHSRGTVMGRWKFWSRAAAQKPLTHDTAERWLARAGLAGDVRAVVLKDARMFWRDTTQWGQTLVLFGLLGAYILNLRQFSQQLNSPFWVHLVSFLNLGACSLNLATLTTRFVYPQFSLEGRRLWIVGMAPLGLHRLLQIKYWMTSLASLAVTLGLILLSCYMLKMPLERTLFFAAAVTVMTFTLNGMAIGLGTMFPNLRAEHPSKIVTGLG
;
A
#
# COMPACT_ATOMS: atom_id res chain seq x y z
N MET A 1 -31.03 -44.88 -6.03
CA MET A 1 -30.88 -43.50 -6.40
C MET A 1 -29.39 -43.16 -6.29
N PRO A 2 -28.68 -42.77 -7.34
CA PRO A 2 -27.27 -42.39 -7.22
C PRO A 2 -27.20 -41.15 -6.35
N GLN A 3 -26.45 -41.22 -5.25
CA GLN A 3 -26.08 -40.04 -4.46
C GLN A 3 -25.24 -39.18 -5.35
N THR A 4 -25.83 -38.13 -5.94
CA THR A 4 -25.06 -37.04 -6.54
C THR A 4 -24.22 -36.46 -5.46
N LEU A 5 -22.90 -36.73 -5.51
CA LEU A 5 -21.89 -36.16 -4.64
C LEU A 5 -22.07 -34.63 -4.64
N ALA A 6 -22.64 -34.11 -3.55
CA ALA A 6 -22.82 -32.67 -3.41
C ALA A 6 -21.44 -31.98 -3.59
N PRO A 7 -21.31 -30.99 -4.46
CA PRO A 7 -20.03 -30.36 -4.71
C PRO A 7 -19.45 -29.82 -3.40
N SER A 8 -18.15 -30.02 -3.18
CA SER A 8 -17.51 -29.54 -1.96
C SER A 8 -17.83 -28.04 -1.74
N PRO A 9 -18.16 -27.61 -0.52
CA PRO A 9 -18.58 -26.22 -0.27
C PRO A 9 -17.58 -25.18 -0.77
N LEU A 10 -16.29 -25.51 -0.79
CA LEU A 10 -15.23 -24.64 -1.35
C LEU A 10 -15.39 -24.47 -2.88
N LEU A 11 -15.66 -25.57 -3.58
CA LEU A 11 -15.80 -25.56 -5.04
C LEU A 11 -17.06 -24.78 -5.45
N LEU A 12 -18.13 -24.87 -4.65
CA LEU A 12 -19.34 -24.09 -4.83
C LEU A 12 -19.06 -22.58 -4.68
N LEU A 13 -18.36 -22.18 -3.62
CA LEU A 13 -17.96 -20.77 -3.40
C LEU A 13 -17.08 -20.26 -4.52
N LEU A 14 -16.09 -21.03 -4.97
CA LEU A 14 -15.25 -20.68 -6.12
C LEU A 14 -16.09 -20.48 -7.39
N ARG A 15 -16.99 -21.40 -7.70
CA ARG A 15 -17.84 -21.33 -8.89
C ARG A 15 -18.80 -20.14 -8.88
N VAL A 16 -19.42 -19.85 -7.73
CA VAL A 16 -20.33 -18.71 -7.58
C VAL A 16 -19.57 -17.39 -7.77
N ASN A 17 -18.40 -17.25 -7.13
CA ASN A 17 -17.61 -16.03 -7.26
C ASN A 17 -16.99 -15.87 -8.66
N ALA A 18 -16.55 -16.97 -9.29
CA ALA A 18 -16.10 -16.94 -10.69
C ALA A 18 -17.23 -16.50 -11.63
N ALA A 19 -18.44 -17.01 -11.42
CA ALA A 19 -19.62 -16.61 -12.20
C ALA A 19 -20.00 -15.13 -11.97
N GLN A 20 -19.87 -14.64 -10.74
CA GLN A 20 -20.06 -13.21 -10.43
C GLN A 20 -18.99 -12.34 -11.10
N ALA A 21 -17.71 -12.72 -11.03
CA ALA A 21 -16.63 -12.02 -11.72
C ALA A 21 -16.86 -11.98 -13.24
N TRP A 22 -17.29 -13.10 -13.83
CA TRP A 22 -17.63 -13.18 -15.24
C TRP A 22 -18.79 -12.26 -15.63
N ARG A 23 -19.85 -12.23 -14.82
CA ARG A 23 -20.98 -11.31 -15.03
C ARG A 23 -20.54 -9.85 -14.96
N ARG A 24 -19.72 -9.48 -13.97
CA ARG A 24 -19.15 -8.13 -13.86
C ARG A 24 -18.31 -7.76 -15.08
N LEU A 25 -17.51 -8.67 -15.60
CA LEU A 25 -16.74 -8.46 -16.84
C LEU A 25 -17.65 -8.24 -18.05
N LYS A 26 -18.77 -8.98 -18.15
CA LYS A 26 -19.77 -8.74 -19.21
C LYS A 26 -20.48 -7.40 -19.05
N ASP A 27 -20.73 -6.97 -17.82
CA ASP A 27 -21.38 -5.68 -17.54
C ASP A 27 -20.46 -4.49 -17.85
N VAL A 28 -19.13 -4.67 -17.84
CA VAL A 28 -18.16 -3.66 -18.32
C VAL A 28 -18.44 -3.28 -19.79
N ARG A 29 -18.91 -4.21 -20.61
CA ARG A 29 -19.33 -3.92 -22.01
C ARG A 29 -20.54 -2.99 -22.12
N LYS A 30 -21.35 -2.90 -21.05
CA LYS A 30 -22.51 -2.00 -20.98
C LYS A 30 -22.14 -0.60 -20.49
N GLN A 31 -20.93 -0.42 -19.95
CA GLN A 31 -20.43 0.87 -19.52
C GLN A 31 -20.03 1.73 -20.73
N SER A 32 -19.85 3.02 -20.48
CA SER A 32 -19.42 3.98 -21.50
C SER A 32 -18.15 3.48 -22.21
N ARG A 33 -18.22 3.35 -23.54
CA ARG A 33 -17.05 2.95 -24.36
C ARG A 33 -15.85 3.84 -24.13
N LEU A 34 -16.11 5.11 -23.86
CA LEU A 34 -15.08 6.11 -23.56
C LEU A 34 -14.34 5.80 -22.26
N LEU A 35 -15.06 5.40 -21.22
CA LEU A 35 -14.46 5.04 -19.92
C LEU A 35 -13.62 3.76 -20.03
N VAL A 36 -14.13 2.76 -20.73
CA VAL A 36 -13.40 1.50 -20.96
C VAL A 36 -12.13 1.76 -21.78
N SER A 37 -12.21 2.56 -22.87
CA SER A 37 -11.05 2.89 -23.69
C SER A 37 -10.01 3.69 -22.91
N LEU A 38 -10.44 4.61 -22.02
CA LEU A 38 -9.53 5.37 -21.16
C LEU A 38 -8.78 4.46 -20.18
N ILE A 39 -9.47 3.50 -19.55
CA ILE A 39 -8.83 2.54 -18.63
C ILE A 39 -7.83 1.66 -19.41
N VAL A 40 -8.20 1.15 -20.57
CA VAL A 40 -7.30 0.33 -21.39
C VAL A 40 -6.08 1.13 -21.83
N LEU A 41 -6.29 2.38 -22.29
CA LEU A 41 -5.21 3.28 -22.67
C LEU A 41 -4.26 3.56 -21.49
N PHE A 42 -4.80 3.82 -20.31
CA PHE A 42 -4.01 4.05 -19.09
C PHE A 42 -3.18 2.81 -18.71
N VAL A 43 -3.79 1.63 -18.71
CA VAL A 43 -3.10 0.37 -18.38
C VAL A 43 -2.01 0.07 -19.42
N ALA A 44 -2.34 0.19 -20.71
CA ALA A 44 -1.38 -0.02 -21.79
C ALA A 44 -0.22 1.00 -21.72
N GLY A 45 -0.54 2.28 -21.49
CA GLY A 45 0.45 3.34 -21.30
C GLY A 45 1.38 3.08 -20.12
N TYR A 46 0.82 2.66 -18.97
CA TYR A 46 1.59 2.28 -17.79
C TYR A 46 2.56 1.10 -18.08
N LEU A 47 2.04 0.02 -18.67
CA LEU A 47 2.86 -1.16 -18.97
C LEU A 47 3.97 -0.83 -19.98
N SER A 48 3.64 -0.06 -21.03
CA SER A 48 4.61 0.35 -22.05
C SER A 48 5.68 1.27 -21.47
N MET A 49 5.28 2.26 -20.66
CA MET A 49 6.22 3.18 -20.00
C MET A 49 7.12 2.46 -19.00
N SER A 50 6.54 1.58 -18.17
CA SER A 50 7.32 0.76 -17.21
C SER A 50 8.30 -0.16 -17.92
N PHE A 51 7.85 -0.83 -18.98
CA PHE A 51 8.72 -1.68 -19.81
C PHE A 51 9.88 -0.88 -20.42
N TRP A 52 9.59 0.28 -21.04
CA TRP A 52 10.61 1.14 -21.64
C TRP A 52 11.62 1.64 -20.60
N MET A 53 11.13 2.04 -19.41
CA MET A 53 11.99 2.49 -18.32
C MET A 53 12.92 1.38 -17.82
N PHE A 54 12.40 0.18 -17.60
CA PHE A 54 13.22 -0.97 -17.19
C PHE A 54 14.20 -1.39 -18.28
N GLN A 55 13.78 -1.42 -19.53
CA GLN A 55 14.65 -1.76 -20.66
C GLN A 55 15.80 -0.78 -20.77
N LYS A 56 15.54 0.53 -20.72
CA LYS A 56 16.58 1.58 -20.78
C LYS A 56 17.50 1.52 -19.56
N GLY A 57 16.95 1.30 -18.36
CA GLY A 57 17.74 1.16 -17.13
C GLY A 57 18.68 -0.05 -17.18
N LEU A 58 18.18 -1.22 -17.57
CA LEU A 58 18.99 -2.44 -17.70
C LEU A 58 20.03 -2.31 -18.80
N HIS A 59 19.66 -1.76 -19.95
CA HIS A 59 20.59 -1.52 -21.05
C HIS A 59 21.70 -0.55 -20.63
N PHE A 60 21.38 0.52 -19.92
CA PHE A 60 22.37 1.45 -19.38
C PHE A 60 23.34 0.74 -18.43
N LEU A 61 22.85 -0.09 -17.52
CA LEU A 61 23.71 -0.83 -16.59
C LEU A 61 24.66 -1.78 -17.30
N THR A 62 24.19 -2.50 -18.32
CA THR A 62 25.00 -3.47 -19.05
C THR A 62 26.04 -2.83 -19.94
N HIS A 63 25.75 -1.65 -20.54
CA HIS A 63 26.64 -1.00 -21.49
C HIS A 63 27.57 0.04 -20.85
N SER A 64 27.11 0.76 -19.84
CA SER A 64 27.90 1.83 -19.20
C SER A 64 28.94 1.31 -18.19
N PHE A 65 28.82 0.07 -17.75
CA PHE A 65 29.73 -0.57 -16.79
C PHE A 65 30.27 -1.91 -17.33
N PRO A 66 31.18 -1.90 -18.33
CA PRO A 66 31.76 -3.13 -18.86
C PRO A 66 32.42 -3.96 -17.77
N GLY A 67 32.08 -5.25 -17.67
CA GLY A 67 32.57 -6.18 -16.64
C GLY A 67 31.85 -6.15 -15.30
N LEU A 68 31.20 -5.04 -14.92
CA LEU A 68 30.43 -4.91 -13.67
C LEU A 68 28.91 -4.93 -13.89
N GLY A 69 28.46 -4.67 -15.12
CA GLY A 69 27.02 -4.52 -15.44
C GLY A 69 26.19 -5.75 -15.12
N GLY A 70 26.72 -6.95 -15.37
CA GLY A 70 26.06 -8.21 -15.00
C GLY A 70 25.88 -8.36 -13.49
N MET A 71 26.94 -8.12 -12.72
CA MET A 71 26.91 -8.18 -11.25
C MET A 71 25.96 -7.14 -10.64
N LEU A 72 25.93 -5.93 -11.21
CA LEU A 72 25.00 -4.88 -10.79
C LEU A 72 23.55 -5.24 -11.09
N THR A 73 23.28 -5.78 -12.26
CA THR A 73 21.94 -6.24 -12.67
C THR A 73 21.46 -7.34 -11.74
N GLU A 74 22.30 -8.31 -11.43
CA GLU A 74 22.01 -9.38 -10.49
C GLU A 74 21.66 -8.82 -9.11
N ARG A 75 22.49 -7.93 -8.55
CA ARG A 75 22.25 -7.30 -7.24
C ARG A 75 20.97 -6.49 -7.21
N LEU A 76 20.69 -5.74 -8.26
CA LEU A 76 19.44 -4.99 -8.36
C LEU A 76 18.22 -5.90 -8.42
N MET A 77 18.30 -7.04 -9.10
CA MET A 77 17.23 -8.04 -9.11
C MET A 77 16.96 -8.59 -7.72
N PHE A 78 18.00 -8.99 -6.96
CA PHE A 78 17.85 -9.44 -5.58
C PHE A 78 17.20 -8.39 -4.69
N LEU A 79 17.67 -7.16 -4.78
CA LEU A 79 17.14 -6.05 -4.00
C LEU A 79 15.67 -5.76 -4.36
N LEU A 80 15.36 -5.74 -5.64
CA LEU A 80 14.00 -5.50 -6.12
C LEU A 80 13.04 -6.60 -5.66
N PHE A 81 13.40 -7.88 -5.84
CA PHE A 81 12.56 -9.00 -5.40
C PHE A 81 12.41 -9.03 -3.87
N SER A 82 13.46 -8.66 -3.12
CA SER A 82 13.38 -8.53 -1.66
C SER A 82 12.45 -7.41 -1.23
N PHE A 83 12.52 -6.26 -1.89
CA PHE A 83 11.61 -5.14 -1.65
C PHE A 83 10.15 -5.50 -2.01
N LEU A 84 9.97 -6.14 -3.17
CA LEU A 84 8.66 -6.61 -3.60
C LEU A 84 8.08 -7.69 -2.68
N PHE A 85 8.93 -8.55 -2.10
CA PHE A 85 8.51 -9.49 -1.07
C PHE A 85 7.95 -8.79 0.17
N ALA A 86 8.65 -7.78 0.66
CA ALA A 86 8.22 -7.00 1.81
C ALA A 86 6.90 -6.26 1.54
N LEU A 87 6.76 -5.64 0.35
CA LEU A 87 5.51 -4.99 -0.07
C LEU A 87 4.36 -5.99 -0.20
N LEU A 88 4.61 -7.16 -0.79
CA LEU A 88 3.58 -8.19 -0.97
C LEU A 88 3.16 -8.78 0.37
N LEU A 89 4.10 -8.98 1.30
CA LEU A 89 3.81 -9.40 2.67
C LEU A 89 2.92 -8.39 3.39
N LEU A 90 3.28 -7.11 3.33
CA LEU A 90 2.50 -6.02 3.94
C LEU A 90 1.10 -5.90 3.30
N SER A 91 1.02 -5.98 1.96
CA SER A 91 -0.24 -5.96 1.23
C SER A 91 -1.14 -7.13 1.63
N ASN A 92 -0.60 -8.35 1.69
CA ASN A 92 -1.34 -9.53 2.13
C ASN A 92 -1.80 -9.40 3.60
N LEU A 93 -0.96 -8.86 4.49
CA LEU A 93 -1.34 -8.61 5.88
C LEU A 93 -2.57 -7.70 5.99
N VAL A 94 -2.54 -6.57 5.29
CA VAL A 94 -3.62 -5.57 5.34
C VAL A 94 -4.90 -6.10 4.68
N ILE A 95 -4.78 -6.69 3.49
CA ILE A 95 -5.92 -7.21 2.72
C ILE A 95 -6.54 -8.41 3.42
N SER A 96 -5.74 -9.37 3.92
CA SER A 96 -6.24 -10.51 4.69
C SER A 96 -6.95 -10.07 5.96
N TYR A 97 -6.38 -9.11 6.71
CA TYR A 97 -7.05 -8.59 7.89
C TYR A 97 -8.41 -7.94 7.56
N GLY A 98 -8.47 -7.15 6.50
CA GLY A 98 -9.71 -6.53 6.02
C GLY A 98 -10.75 -7.57 5.60
N ASN A 99 -10.33 -8.55 4.81
CA ASN A 99 -11.21 -9.53 4.20
C ASN A 99 -11.69 -10.59 5.21
N LEU A 100 -10.82 -11.04 6.13
CA LEU A 100 -11.16 -12.02 7.16
C LEU A 100 -12.03 -11.44 8.29
N PHE A 101 -11.74 -10.21 8.74
CA PHE A 101 -12.31 -9.67 9.98
C PHE A 101 -13.23 -8.46 9.82
N ARG A 102 -13.19 -7.75 8.68
CA ARG A 102 -14.01 -6.56 8.44
C ARG A 102 -15.03 -6.71 7.32
N ASN A 103 -14.94 -7.79 6.53
CA ASN A 103 -15.85 -8.02 5.42
C ASN A 103 -17.19 -8.56 5.92
N ARG A 104 -18.30 -7.92 5.52
CA ARG A 104 -19.66 -8.38 5.84
C ARG A 104 -19.98 -9.75 5.25
N GLU A 105 -19.41 -10.06 4.08
CA GLU A 105 -19.58 -11.36 3.46
C GLU A 105 -19.01 -12.48 4.35
N THR A 106 -17.85 -12.25 4.98
CA THR A 106 -17.26 -13.22 5.92
C THR A 106 -18.17 -13.46 7.12
N ALA A 107 -18.75 -12.39 7.69
CA ALA A 107 -19.72 -12.49 8.77
C ALA A 107 -20.96 -13.31 8.33
N PHE A 108 -21.48 -13.02 7.12
CA PHE A 108 -22.62 -13.74 6.56
C PHE A 108 -22.30 -15.23 6.30
N LEU A 109 -21.14 -15.53 5.68
CA LEU A 109 -20.73 -16.92 5.43
C LEU A 109 -20.61 -17.76 6.71
N LEU A 110 -20.21 -17.14 7.83
CA LEU A 110 -20.12 -17.79 9.13
C LEU A 110 -21.47 -18.04 9.80
N THR A 111 -22.57 -17.43 9.34
CA THR A 111 -23.93 -17.76 9.79
C THR A 111 -24.57 -18.91 9.01
N LEU A 112 -23.98 -19.27 7.87
CA LEU A 112 -24.44 -20.39 7.04
C LEU A 112 -23.88 -21.73 7.56
N PRO A 113 -24.50 -22.87 7.26
CA PRO A 113 -24.00 -24.19 7.63
C PRO A 113 -22.79 -24.61 6.76
N VAL A 114 -21.76 -23.74 6.71
CA VAL A 114 -20.51 -23.97 5.99
C VAL A 114 -19.39 -24.18 7.00
N PRO A 115 -18.52 -25.20 6.83
CA PRO A 115 -17.41 -25.44 7.73
C PRO A 115 -16.49 -24.18 7.81
N ARG A 116 -16.11 -23.79 9.03
CA ARG A 116 -15.26 -22.62 9.31
C ARG A 116 -13.94 -22.64 8.53
N VAL A 117 -13.37 -23.83 8.39
CA VAL A 117 -12.15 -24.03 7.57
C VAL A 117 -12.38 -23.68 6.11
N THR A 118 -13.56 -24.00 5.56
CA THR A 118 -13.91 -23.67 4.18
C THR A 118 -14.05 -22.17 3.97
N VAL A 119 -14.68 -21.46 4.92
CA VAL A 119 -14.78 -20.00 4.88
C VAL A 119 -13.38 -19.36 4.92
N PHE A 120 -12.50 -19.84 5.79
CA PHE A 120 -11.11 -19.38 5.84
C PHE A 120 -10.39 -19.62 4.52
N ARG A 121 -10.44 -20.85 3.97
CA ARG A 121 -9.78 -21.20 2.69
C ARG A 121 -10.22 -20.30 1.56
N TRP A 122 -11.53 -20.07 1.44
CA TRP A 122 -12.08 -19.18 0.44
C TRP A 122 -11.53 -17.75 0.61
N LYS A 123 -11.63 -17.19 1.81
CA LYS A 123 -11.18 -15.83 2.09
C LYS A 123 -9.66 -15.66 1.97
N PHE A 124 -8.89 -16.69 2.23
CA PHE A 124 -7.46 -16.73 1.99
C PHE A 124 -7.15 -16.63 0.49
N ILE A 125 -7.78 -17.45 -0.35
CA ILE A 125 -7.61 -17.40 -1.81
C ILE A 125 -7.99 -16.02 -2.36
N GLU A 126 -9.14 -15.49 -1.96
CA GLU A 126 -9.62 -14.18 -2.36
C GLU A 126 -8.62 -13.07 -1.96
N SER A 127 -8.13 -13.09 -0.73
CA SER A 127 -7.15 -12.12 -0.25
C SER A 127 -5.83 -12.19 -1.01
N THR A 128 -5.36 -13.40 -1.29
CA THR A 128 -4.12 -13.63 -2.05
C THR A 128 -4.24 -13.06 -3.46
N LEU A 129 -5.34 -13.33 -4.16
CA LEU A 129 -5.59 -12.80 -5.50
C LEU A 129 -5.68 -11.27 -5.50
N LEU A 130 -6.39 -10.70 -4.51
CA LEU A 130 -6.50 -9.24 -4.38
C LEU A 130 -5.18 -8.54 -4.03
N ALA A 131 -4.31 -9.20 -3.27
CA ALA A 131 -3.02 -8.63 -2.89
C ALA A 131 -1.97 -8.72 -4.01
N SER A 132 -2.04 -9.76 -4.84
CA SER A 132 -1.00 -10.08 -5.82
C SER A 132 -1.14 -9.35 -7.16
N TRP A 133 -2.32 -8.83 -7.51
CA TRP A 133 -2.51 -8.23 -8.83
C TRP A 133 -1.59 -7.01 -9.07
N ALA A 134 -1.43 -6.12 -8.06
CA ALA A 134 -0.55 -4.96 -8.18
C ALA A 134 0.93 -5.36 -8.31
N PHE A 135 1.33 -6.43 -7.62
CA PHE A 135 2.65 -7.03 -7.75
C PHE A 135 2.90 -7.56 -9.17
N LEU A 136 1.92 -8.28 -9.74
CA LEU A 136 2.02 -8.80 -11.10
C LEU A 136 2.14 -7.68 -12.14
N PHE A 137 1.41 -6.57 -11.95
CA PHE A 137 1.49 -5.39 -12.82
C PHE A 137 2.88 -4.75 -12.83
N LEU A 138 3.60 -4.80 -11.73
CA LEU A 138 4.95 -4.23 -11.63
C LEU A 138 6.01 -5.18 -12.16
N ILE A 139 5.90 -6.48 -11.86
CA ILE A 139 6.93 -7.46 -12.18
C ILE A 139 6.90 -7.91 -13.65
N ALA A 140 5.73 -7.91 -14.28
CA ALA A 140 5.58 -8.35 -15.67
C ALA A 140 6.41 -7.51 -16.66
N PRO A 141 6.32 -6.15 -16.67
CA PRO A 141 7.16 -5.33 -17.56
C PRO A 141 8.64 -5.42 -17.24
N LEU A 142 9.01 -5.61 -15.97
CA LEU A 142 10.40 -5.83 -15.56
C LEU A 142 10.98 -7.09 -16.16
N LEU A 143 10.29 -8.24 -16.00
CA LEU A 143 10.77 -9.53 -16.53
C LEU A 143 10.77 -9.54 -18.07
N ALA A 144 9.78 -8.86 -18.69
CA ALA A 144 9.78 -8.69 -20.13
C ALA A 144 11.01 -7.90 -20.61
N ALA A 145 11.33 -6.79 -19.93
CA ALA A 145 12.50 -5.98 -20.24
C ALA A 145 13.82 -6.75 -19.99
N TYR A 146 13.91 -7.45 -18.87
CA TYR A 146 15.08 -8.28 -18.54
C TYR A 146 15.32 -9.37 -19.59
N GLY A 147 14.26 -10.09 -19.95
CA GLY A 147 14.35 -11.14 -20.96
C GLY A 147 14.76 -10.61 -22.33
N MET A 148 14.31 -9.42 -22.74
CA MET A 148 14.75 -8.80 -24.00
C MET A 148 16.21 -8.35 -23.96
N VAL A 149 16.66 -7.76 -22.87
CA VAL A 149 18.05 -7.29 -22.73
C VAL A 149 19.04 -8.45 -22.70
N GLN A 150 18.66 -9.57 -22.05
CA GLN A 150 19.50 -10.78 -21.98
C GLN A 150 19.32 -11.73 -23.17
N GLY A 151 18.38 -11.46 -24.08
CA GLY A 151 18.15 -12.31 -25.26
C GLY A 151 17.70 -13.74 -24.93
N VAL A 152 16.93 -13.91 -23.84
CA VAL A 152 16.52 -15.25 -23.37
C VAL A 152 15.43 -15.86 -24.25
N ALA A 153 15.37 -17.20 -24.29
CA ALA A 153 14.36 -17.93 -25.03
C ALA A 153 12.96 -17.80 -24.42
N TRP A 154 11.91 -18.02 -25.22
CA TRP A 154 10.49 -17.82 -24.81
C TRP A 154 10.08 -18.62 -23.55
N HIS A 155 10.67 -19.81 -23.34
CA HIS A 155 10.38 -20.64 -22.17
C HIS A 155 10.75 -19.97 -20.83
N PHE A 156 11.66 -18.98 -20.85
CA PHE A 156 11.99 -18.17 -19.68
C PHE A 156 10.75 -17.52 -19.06
N TYR A 157 9.88 -16.94 -19.89
CA TYR A 157 8.68 -16.26 -19.41
C TYR A 157 7.69 -17.21 -18.74
N LEU A 158 7.58 -18.44 -19.25
CA LEU A 158 6.70 -19.46 -18.68
C LEU A 158 7.21 -19.92 -17.31
N VAL A 159 8.51 -20.22 -17.21
CA VAL A 159 9.13 -20.65 -15.95
C VAL A 159 9.11 -19.54 -14.92
N SER A 160 9.48 -18.32 -15.30
CA SER A 160 9.43 -17.16 -14.40
C SER A 160 8.01 -16.90 -13.89
N SER A 161 6.99 -17.02 -14.76
CA SER A 161 5.60 -16.91 -14.35
C SER A 161 5.19 -17.98 -13.33
N THR A 162 5.67 -19.21 -13.51
CA THR A 162 5.41 -20.32 -12.57
C THR A 162 6.11 -20.06 -11.23
N LEU A 163 7.37 -19.63 -11.25
CA LEU A 163 8.12 -19.28 -10.03
C LEU A 163 7.44 -18.14 -9.26
N ILE A 164 6.94 -17.12 -9.97
CA ILE A 164 6.18 -16.01 -9.38
C ILE A 164 4.88 -16.50 -8.76
N ALA A 165 4.14 -17.37 -9.43
CA ALA A 165 2.90 -17.93 -8.90
C ALA A 165 3.14 -18.71 -7.60
N LEU A 166 4.22 -19.51 -7.53
CA LEU A 166 4.64 -20.17 -6.30
C LEU A 166 5.07 -19.17 -5.22
N PHE A 167 5.87 -18.18 -5.59
CA PHE A 167 6.39 -17.19 -4.67
C PHE A 167 5.29 -16.39 -3.96
N ILE A 168 4.23 -15.99 -4.66
CA ILE A 168 3.09 -15.21 -4.12
C ILE A 168 2.43 -15.90 -2.92
N VAL A 169 2.41 -17.23 -2.91
CA VAL A 169 1.75 -17.99 -1.84
C VAL A 169 2.45 -17.83 -0.50
N LEU A 170 3.78 -17.72 -0.45
CA LEU A 170 4.54 -17.62 0.80
C LEU A 170 4.23 -16.35 1.60
N PRO A 171 4.34 -15.13 1.00
CA PRO A 171 3.94 -13.91 1.72
C PRO A 171 2.43 -13.86 2.01
N ALA A 172 1.60 -14.53 1.20
CA ALA A 172 0.17 -14.62 1.48
C ALA A 172 -0.13 -15.45 2.74
N VAL A 173 0.51 -16.62 2.88
CA VAL A 173 0.38 -17.46 4.09
C VAL A 173 0.91 -16.72 5.31
N ALA A 174 2.09 -16.11 5.21
CA ALA A 174 2.68 -15.33 6.31
C ALA A 174 1.78 -14.14 6.70
N GLY A 175 1.29 -13.38 5.73
CA GLY A 175 0.38 -12.26 5.93
C GLY A 175 -0.94 -12.67 6.60
N ALA A 176 -1.55 -13.77 6.13
CA ALA A 176 -2.76 -14.30 6.74
C ALA A 176 -2.52 -14.82 8.17
N TRP A 177 -1.42 -15.51 8.40
CA TRP A 177 -1.04 -16.00 9.72
C TRP A 177 -0.83 -14.86 10.72
N VAL A 178 -0.06 -13.84 10.34
CA VAL A 178 0.14 -12.64 11.16
C VAL A 178 -1.18 -11.92 11.42
N SER A 179 -2.03 -11.79 10.40
CA SER A 179 -3.37 -11.17 10.47
C SER A 179 -4.26 -11.84 11.53
N VAL A 180 -4.31 -13.19 11.53
CA VAL A 180 -5.10 -13.97 12.48
C VAL A 180 -4.54 -13.82 13.90
N ASN A 181 -3.20 -13.85 14.06
CA ASN A 181 -2.58 -13.68 15.37
C ASN A 181 -2.75 -12.25 15.91
N ILE A 182 -2.63 -11.23 15.07
CA ILE A 182 -2.94 -9.84 15.47
C ILE A 182 -4.39 -9.76 15.96
N ALA A 183 -5.35 -10.31 15.21
CA ALA A 183 -6.76 -10.26 15.60
C ALA A 183 -7.05 -11.03 16.90
N ARG A 184 -6.33 -12.12 17.14
CA ARG A 184 -6.49 -12.97 18.33
C ARG A 184 -5.90 -12.33 19.60
N PHE A 185 -4.72 -11.72 19.48
CA PHE A 185 -3.93 -11.28 20.63
C PHE A 185 -3.91 -9.77 20.85
N LEU A 186 -4.50 -8.98 19.95
CA LEU A 186 -4.49 -7.51 20.02
C LEU A 186 -5.03 -6.96 21.35
N ASP A 187 -5.91 -7.70 22.03
CA ASP A 187 -6.47 -7.33 23.34
C ASP A 187 -5.56 -7.64 24.55
N ARG A 188 -4.49 -8.41 24.37
CA ARG A 188 -3.58 -8.75 25.44
C ARG A 188 -2.55 -7.65 25.64
N ARG A 189 -2.42 -7.12 26.88
CA ARG A 189 -1.45 -6.07 27.21
C ARG A 189 -0.03 -6.45 26.82
N THR A 190 0.36 -7.70 27.08
CA THR A 190 1.68 -8.22 26.72
C THR A 190 1.94 -8.11 25.21
N PHE A 191 0.95 -8.47 24.39
CA PHE A 191 1.08 -8.38 22.94
C PHE A 191 1.15 -6.92 22.45
N GLN A 192 0.38 -6.01 23.06
CA GLN A 192 0.43 -4.58 22.76
C GLN A 192 1.81 -3.99 23.09
N LEU A 193 2.37 -4.34 24.24
CA LEU A 193 3.70 -3.91 24.65
C LEU A 193 4.80 -4.46 23.72
N ILE A 194 4.71 -5.75 23.36
CA ILE A 194 5.64 -6.38 22.42
C ILE A 194 5.53 -5.71 21.04
N PHE A 195 4.31 -5.49 20.55
CA PHE A 195 4.08 -4.86 19.23
C PHE A 195 4.63 -3.43 19.19
N VAL A 196 4.33 -2.61 20.19
CA VAL A 196 4.85 -1.24 20.30
C VAL A 196 6.37 -1.26 20.50
N GLY A 197 6.88 -2.13 21.36
CA GLY A 197 8.32 -2.29 21.58
C GLY A 197 9.06 -2.73 20.31
N THR A 198 8.51 -3.67 19.55
CA THR A 198 9.07 -4.10 18.26
C THR A 198 9.02 -2.98 17.23
N ALA A 199 7.91 -2.24 17.14
CA ALA A 199 7.81 -1.10 16.23
C ALA A 199 8.83 0.00 16.57
N VAL A 200 8.98 0.34 17.85
CA VAL A 200 9.99 1.30 18.32
C VAL A 200 11.41 0.79 18.06
N ALA A 201 11.69 -0.49 18.32
CA ALA A 201 12.98 -1.11 18.06
C ALA A 201 13.32 -1.13 16.56
N LEU A 202 12.34 -1.40 15.69
CA LEU A 202 12.52 -1.35 14.23
C LEU A 202 12.82 0.08 13.75
N VAL A 203 12.08 1.07 14.26
CA VAL A 203 12.32 2.49 13.94
C VAL A 203 13.69 2.94 14.47
N ALA A 204 14.02 2.62 15.72
CA ALA A 204 15.31 2.95 16.30
C ALA A 204 16.47 2.24 15.58
N GLY A 205 16.31 0.97 15.25
CA GLY A 205 17.26 0.20 14.45
C GLY A 205 17.44 0.77 13.05
N ALA A 206 16.36 1.19 12.39
CA ALA A 206 16.43 1.85 11.09
C ALA A 206 17.15 3.21 11.18
N ILE A 207 16.85 4.02 12.21
CA ILE A 207 17.54 5.30 12.46
C ILE A 207 19.03 5.07 12.75
N PHE A 208 19.35 4.07 13.58
CA PHE A 208 20.74 3.71 13.88
C PHE A 208 21.49 3.23 12.65
N TRP A 209 20.87 2.39 11.84
CA TRP A 209 21.43 1.90 10.58
C TRP A 209 21.61 2.99 9.52
N LEU A 210 20.73 4.00 9.50
CA LEU A 210 20.82 5.17 8.64
C LEU A 210 21.89 6.19 9.10
N LYS A 211 22.26 6.18 10.39
CA LYS A 211 23.26 7.11 10.97
C LYS A 211 24.72 6.73 10.70
N GLN A 212 25.01 5.65 9.96
CA GLN A 212 26.39 5.27 9.68
C GLN A 212 27.13 6.29 8.80
N GLU A 213 28.38 6.56 9.21
CA GLU A 213 29.28 7.67 8.91
C GLU A 213 29.46 8.08 7.44
N PRO A 214 29.76 9.38 7.18
CA PRO A 214 30.14 9.86 5.84
C PRO A 214 31.52 9.29 5.43
N VAL A 215 31.61 8.82 4.19
CA VAL A 215 32.86 8.36 3.60
C VAL A 215 33.77 9.57 3.35
N ALA A 216 35.04 9.47 3.75
CA ALA A 216 36.09 10.46 3.52
C ALA A 216 36.19 10.87 2.03
N GLU A 217 36.46 12.16 1.83
CA GLU A 217 36.45 12.87 0.54
C GLU A 217 37.75 12.64 -0.25
N ASP A 218 37.98 11.47 -0.86
CA ASP A 218 39.08 11.34 -1.77
C ASP A 218 38.66 10.79 -3.15
N LEU A 219 39.06 11.55 -4.18
CA LEU A 219 39.13 11.26 -5.64
C LEU A 219 37.90 10.67 -6.35
N VAL A 220 37.49 11.27 -7.46
CA VAL A 220 36.24 11.02 -8.22
C VAL A 220 36.14 9.59 -8.77
N GLU A 221 37.22 8.95 -9.16
CA GLU A 221 37.23 7.55 -9.62
C GLU A 221 37.04 6.54 -8.48
N THR A 222 37.61 6.83 -7.33
CA THR A 222 37.41 6.05 -6.09
C THR A 222 35.97 6.18 -5.57
N ARG A 223 35.27 7.28 -5.90
CA ARG A 223 33.86 7.49 -5.47
C ARG A 223 32.88 6.52 -6.09
N VAL A 224 32.98 6.22 -7.37
CA VAL A 224 32.08 5.28 -8.05
C VAL A 224 32.27 3.88 -7.47
N LEU A 225 33.51 3.45 -7.32
CA LEU A 225 33.85 2.15 -6.70
C LEU A 225 33.43 2.09 -5.22
N ALA A 226 33.66 3.16 -4.45
CA ALA A 226 33.25 3.23 -3.04
C ALA A 226 31.72 3.26 -2.86
N VAL A 227 30.99 3.97 -3.73
CA VAL A 227 29.53 3.95 -3.76
C VAL A 227 29.01 2.57 -4.13
N LEU A 228 29.64 1.93 -5.10
CA LEU A 228 29.34 0.56 -5.53
C LEU A 228 29.60 -0.45 -4.40
N ASP A 229 30.74 -0.38 -3.76
CA ASP A 229 31.10 -1.24 -2.63
C ASP A 229 30.15 -1.04 -1.45
N LYS A 230 29.85 0.21 -1.11
CA LYS A 230 28.85 0.56 -0.08
C LYS A 230 27.46 0.05 -0.42
N LEU A 231 27.06 0.13 -1.70
CA LEU A 231 25.78 -0.39 -2.17
C LEU A 231 25.78 -1.92 -2.08
N LEU A 232 26.84 -2.58 -2.48
CA LEU A 232 27.03 -4.03 -2.39
C LEU A 232 26.99 -4.52 -0.93
N VAL A 233 27.65 -3.81 -0.01
CA VAL A 233 27.65 -4.13 1.43
C VAL A 233 26.28 -3.89 2.04
N LYS A 234 25.67 -2.74 1.78
CA LYS A 234 24.34 -2.41 2.35
C LYS A 234 23.19 -3.26 1.80
N THR A 235 23.30 -3.77 0.58
CA THR A 235 22.29 -4.64 -0.04
C THR A 235 22.52 -6.13 0.25
N ARG A 236 23.53 -6.47 1.04
CA ARG A 236 23.90 -7.87 1.37
C ARG A 236 22.73 -8.66 2.00
N PHE A 237 21.82 -7.98 2.69
CA PHE A 237 20.62 -8.59 3.27
C PHE A 237 19.69 -9.21 2.22
N ALA A 238 19.63 -8.65 1.00
CA ALA A 238 18.78 -9.18 -0.08
C ALA A 238 19.28 -10.53 -0.61
N ASN A 239 20.54 -10.83 -0.41
CA ASN A 239 21.18 -12.12 -0.80
C ASN A 239 21.16 -13.16 0.33
N TYR A 240 20.32 -12.96 1.37
CA TYR A 240 20.27 -13.92 2.46
C TYR A 240 19.53 -15.19 2.01
N PRO A 241 20.18 -16.38 2.07
CA PRO A 241 19.66 -17.60 1.46
C PRO A 241 18.32 -18.12 2.01
N PHE A 242 17.92 -17.67 3.19
CA PHE A 242 16.66 -18.07 3.81
C PHE A 242 15.45 -17.20 3.39
N LEU A 243 15.69 -16.13 2.62
CA LEU A 243 14.60 -15.30 2.13
C LEU A 243 13.93 -15.95 0.90
N PRO A 244 12.58 -16.02 0.85
CA PRO A 244 11.88 -16.49 -0.35
C PRO A 244 12.19 -15.68 -1.60
N SER A 245 12.51 -14.39 -1.45
CA SER A 245 12.97 -13.53 -2.54
C SER A 245 14.29 -13.97 -3.13
N TYR A 246 15.19 -14.51 -2.32
CA TYR A 246 16.46 -15.09 -2.81
C TYR A 246 16.21 -16.28 -3.73
N TRP A 247 15.32 -17.21 -3.33
CA TRP A 247 15.00 -18.39 -4.14
C TRP A 247 14.36 -18.02 -5.49
N LEU A 248 13.45 -17.02 -5.46
CA LEU A 248 12.86 -16.49 -6.69
C LEU A 248 13.93 -15.86 -7.58
N SER A 249 14.78 -14.99 -7.02
CA SER A 249 15.84 -14.30 -7.76
C SER A 249 16.79 -15.29 -8.41
N GLN A 250 17.29 -16.24 -7.63
CA GLN A 250 18.19 -17.29 -8.14
C GLN A 250 17.50 -18.17 -9.20
N GLY A 251 16.23 -18.57 -8.97
CA GLY A 251 15.49 -19.36 -9.95
C GLY A 251 15.35 -18.65 -11.29
N VAL A 252 15.05 -17.34 -11.27
CA VAL A 252 14.90 -16.53 -12.50
C VAL A 252 16.25 -16.30 -13.19
N LEU A 253 17.28 -15.91 -12.44
CA LEU A 253 18.61 -15.61 -12.98
C LEU A 253 19.29 -16.85 -13.55
N GLN A 254 19.34 -17.96 -12.80
CA GLN A 254 19.93 -19.21 -13.24
C GLN A 254 19.22 -19.80 -14.48
N TRP A 255 17.89 -19.61 -14.57
CA TRP A 255 17.17 -20.01 -15.79
C TRP A 255 17.55 -19.15 -16.98
N ALA A 256 17.72 -17.84 -16.81
CA ALA A 256 18.14 -16.92 -17.86
C ALA A 256 19.57 -17.25 -18.38
N GLU A 257 20.45 -17.70 -17.49
CA GLU A 257 21.82 -18.13 -17.80
C GLU A 257 21.89 -19.54 -18.42
N GLY A 258 20.75 -20.24 -18.52
CA GLY A 258 20.71 -21.62 -19.05
C GLY A 258 21.08 -22.69 -18.03
N ALA A 259 21.32 -22.35 -16.77
CA ALA A 259 21.65 -23.30 -15.70
C ALA A 259 20.37 -23.99 -15.15
N VAL A 260 19.74 -24.82 -15.99
CA VAL A 260 18.44 -25.46 -15.74
C VAL A 260 18.41 -26.26 -14.42
N ALA A 261 19.48 -26.98 -14.09
CA ALA A 261 19.57 -27.79 -12.87
C ALA A 261 19.52 -26.90 -11.60
N ALA A 262 20.27 -25.79 -11.59
CA ALA A 262 20.27 -24.85 -10.47
C ALA A 262 18.92 -24.13 -10.34
N ALA A 263 18.33 -23.69 -11.44
CA ALA A 263 17.00 -23.09 -11.45
C ALA A 263 15.92 -24.08 -10.95
N GLY A 264 16.04 -25.37 -11.37
CA GLY A 264 15.16 -26.44 -10.92
C GLY A 264 15.27 -26.71 -9.40
N PHE A 265 16.48 -26.62 -8.84
CA PHE A 265 16.68 -26.70 -7.39
C PHE A 265 15.92 -25.59 -6.65
N PHE A 266 16.05 -24.33 -7.07
CA PHE A 266 15.34 -23.22 -6.42
C PHE A 266 13.82 -23.29 -6.62
N ALA A 267 13.36 -23.78 -7.77
CA ALA A 267 11.95 -24.08 -8.01
C ALA A 267 11.43 -25.16 -7.05
N ALA A 268 12.18 -26.22 -6.82
CA ALA A 268 11.84 -27.29 -5.87
C ALA A 268 11.83 -26.77 -4.41
N VAL A 269 12.78 -25.89 -4.05
CA VAL A 269 12.81 -25.24 -2.73
C VAL A 269 11.54 -24.39 -2.55
N LEU A 270 11.17 -23.54 -3.51
CA LEU A 270 9.95 -22.76 -3.47
C LEU A 270 8.71 -23.66 -3.37
N LEU A 271 8.62 -24.68 -4.21
CA LEU A 271 7.50 -25.61 -4.23
C LEU A 271 7.34 -26.35 -2.90
N SER A 272 8.43 -26.86 -2.33
CA SER A 272 8.39 -27.57 -1.03
C SER A 272 7.87 -26.69 0.08
N HIS A 273 8.32 -25.43 0.16
CA HIS A 273 7.85 -24.47 1.16
C HIS A 273 6.39 -24.07 0.94
N VAL A 274 5.99 -23.85 -0.32
CA VAL A 274 4.59 -23.56 -0.67
C VAL A 274 3.66 -24.72 -0.29
N LEU A 275 4.05 -25.96 -0.57
CA LEU A 275 3.28 -27.13 -0.21
C LEU A 275 3.19 -27.28 1.31
N PHE A 276 4.30 -27.14 2.02
CA PHE A 276 4.33 -27.27 3.48
C PHE A 276 3.50 -26.17 4.17
N PHE A 277 3.82 -24.90 3.93
CA PHE A 277 3.13 -23.79 4.57
C PHE A 277 1.70 -23.61 4.06
N GLY A 278 1.47 -23.88 2.78
CA GLY A 278 0.12 -23.89 2.20
C GLY A 278 -0.76 -24.98 2.82
N PHE A 279 -0.26 -26.21 2.94
CA PHE A 279 -0.95 -27.29 3.63
C PHE A 279 -1.27 -26.93 5.10
N LEU A 280 -0.29 -26.36 5.81
CA LEU A 280 -0.47 -25.92 7.19
C LEU A 280 -1.55 -24.83 7.30
N ALA A 281 -1.53 -23.84 6.41
CA ALA A 281 -2.55 -22.79 6.37
C ALA A 281 -3.95 -23.36 6.10
N PHE A 282 -4.07 -24.23 5.10
CA PHE A 282 -5.35 -24.82 4.70
C PHE A 282 -5.96 -25.78 5.74
N THR A 283 -5.13 -26.42 6.57
CA THR A 283 -5.60 -27.42 7.55
C THR A 283 -5.74 -26.84 8.95
N LYS A 284 -4.82 -25.97 9.38
CA LYS A 284 -4.73 -25.56 10.80
C LYS A 284 -5.27 -24.17 11.10
N MET A 285 -5.39 -23.28 10.08
CA MET A 285 -5.75 -21.87 10.33
C MET A 285 -7.25 -21.63 10.57
N GLY A 286 -8.12 -22.59 10.24
CA GLY A 286 -9.57 -22.39 10.35
C GLY A 286 -10.08 -22.20 11.78
N ALA A 287 -9.54 -22.93 12.76
CA ALA A 287 -9.92 -22.80 14.16
C ALA A 287 -9.41 -21.48 14.78
N PRO A 288 -8.10 -21.12 14.68
CA PRO A 288 -7.61 -19.82 15.14
C PRO A 288 -8.32 -18.62 14.51
N PHE A 289 -8.66 -18.72 13.22
CA PHE A 289 -9.44 -17.68 12.53
C PHE A 289 -10.80 -17.46 13.19
N TYR A 290 -11.54 -18.55 13.46
CA TYR A 290 -12.86 -18.42 14.05
C TYR A 290 -12.82 -17.89 15.49
N GLU A 291 -11.86 -18.35 16.30
CA GLU A 291 -11.63 -17.80 17.64
C GLU A 291 -11.35 -16.30 17.61
N ALA A 292 -10.47 -15.86 16.70
CA ALA A 292 -10.13 -14.45 16.51
C ALA A 292 -11.35 -13.64 16.03
N PHE A 293 -12.14 -14.19 15.11
CA PHE A 293 -13.36 -13.57 14.60
C PHE A 293 -14.40 -13.40 15.70
N SER A 294 -14.68 -14.48 16.47
CA SER A 294 -15.62 -14.46 17.59
C SER A 294 -15.18 -13.50 18.70
N ALA A 295 -13.91 -13.55 19.09
CA ALA A 295 -13.35 -12.65 20.10
C ALA A 295 -13.51 -11.17 19.71
N ARG A 296 -13.41 -10.85 18.44
CA ARG A 296 -13.57 -9.48 17.94
C ARG A 296 -15.02 -9.01 17.90
N HIS A 297 -15.97 -9.88 17.54
CA HIS A 297 -17.39 -9.52 17.43
C HIS A 297 -18.12 -9.51 18.75
N SER A 298 -17.71 -10.38 19.72
CA SER A 298 -18.30 -10.42 21.06
C SER A 298 -17.86 -9.26 21.97
N ARG A 299 -16.77 -8.60 21.62
CA ARG A 299 -16.13 -7.62 22.49
C ARG A 299 -16.04 -6.27 21.78
N GLY A 300 -17.00 -5.42 21.75
CA GLY A 300 -16.97 -4.08 21.13
C GLY A 300 -15.58 -3.44 20.84
N THR A 301 -15.50 -2.33 20.22
CA THR A 301 -14.30 -1.69 19.63
C THR A 301 -13.02 -1.85 20.48
N VAL A 302 -12.03 -2.55 19.98
CA VAL A 302 -10.74 -2.90 20.63
C VAL A 302 -10.00 -1.67 21.21
N MET A 303 -10.07 -0.53 20.52
CA MET A 303 -9.43 0.71 20.98
C MET A 303 -10.15 1.39 22.16
N GLY A 304 -11.44 1.14 22.36
CA GLY A 304 -12.16 1.64 23.54
C GLY A 304 -11.69 0.99 24.84
N ARG A 305 -10.94 -0.11 24.78
CA ARG A 305 -10.38 -0.86 25.92
C ARG A 305 -8.93 -0.50 26.26
N TRP A 306 -8.24 0.24 25.44
CA TRP A 306 -6.95 0.80 25.84
C TRP A 306 -7.21 1.76 27.01
N LYS A 307 -6.93 1.33 28.22
CA LYS A 307 -7.17 2.13 29.43
C LYS A 307 -6.51 3.51 29.39
N PHE A 308 -5.48 3.68 28.61
CA PHE A 308 -4.82 4.96 28.37
C PHE A 308 -5.70 5.89 27.51
N TRP A 309 -6.37 5.36 26.47
CA TRP A 309 -7.25 6.13 25.60
C TRP A 309 -8.70 6.17 26.12
N SER A 310 -9.16 5.11 26.81
CA SER A 310 -10.51 5.08 27.39
C SER A 310 -10.61 6.01 28.61
N ARG A 311 -9.55 6.18 29.41
CA ARG A 311 -9.54 7.18 30.48
C ARG A 311 -9.61 8.61 29.93
N ALA A 312 -8.94 8.88 28.80
CA ALA A 312 -9.04 10.17 28.11
C ALA A 312 -10.43 10.37 27.47
N ALA A 313 -11.08 9.30 27.03
CA ALA A 313 -12.39 9.36 26.37
C ALA A 313 -13.59 9.25 27.33
N ALA A 314 -13.44 8.60 28.50
CA ALA A 314 -14.54 8.32 29.44
C ALA A 314 -14.72 9.39 30.54
N GLN A 315 -13.78 10.31 30.72
CA GLN A 315 -13.76 11.21 31.87
C GLN A 315 -14.20 12.65 31.64
N LYS A 316 -14.67 13.03 30.45
CA LYS A 316 -15.31 14.35 30.32
C LYS A 316 -16.61 14.24 29.53
N PRO A 317 -17.76 14.58 30.12
CA PRO A 317 -18.90 14.97 29.31
C PRO A 317 -18.42 16.11 28.40
N LEU A 318 -18.82 16.08 27.14
CA LEU A 318 -18.41 17.00 26.07
C LEU A 318 -18.95 18.44 26.27
N THR A 319 -18.80 18.98 27.47
CA THR A 319 -19.10 20.38 27.79
C THR A 319 -17.85 21.20 27.47
N HIS A 320 -17.91 21.91 26.36
CA HIS A 320 -16.88 22.82 25.85
C HIS A 320 -15.51 22.20 25.63
N ASP A 321 -15.43 21.41 24.57
CA ASP A 321 -14.18 20.84 24.08
C ASP A 321 -13.14 21.96 23.87
N THR A 322 -11.91 21.74 24.32
CA THR A 322 -10.80 22.69 24.12
C THR A 322 -10.65 23.05 22.63
N ALA A 323 -10.92 22.10 21.74
CA ALA A 323 -10.94 22.30 20.29
C ALA A 323 -12.05 23.27 19.85
N GLU A 324 -13.25 23.19 20.44
CA GLU A 324 -14.35 24.12 20.13
C GLU A 324 -14.02 25.55 20.56
N ARG A 325 -13.40 25.72 21.73
CA ARG A 325 -12.92 27.02 22.21
C ARG A 325 -11.82 27.61 21.35
N TRP A 326 -10.91 26.76 20.85
CA TRP A 326 -9.86 27.17 19.93
C TRP A 326 -10.43 27.66 18.59
N LEU A 327 -11.35 26.90 18.00
CA LEU A 327 -12.05 27.29 16.77
C LEU A 327 -12.94 28.52 16.94
N ALA A 328 -13.51 28.70 18.14
CA ALA A 328 -14.26 29.90 18.47
C ALA A 328 -13.36 31.15 18.56
N ARG A 329 -12.18 31.02 19.16
CA ARG A 329 -11.16 32.08 19.20
C ARG A 329 -10.60 32.42 17.83
N ALA A 330 -10.57 31.45 16.91
CA ALA A 330 -10.21 31.66 15.51
C ALA A 330 -11.30 32.37 14.68
N GLY A 331 -12.42 32.81 15.31
CA GLY A 331 -13.48 33.56 14.64
C GLY A 331 -14.40 32.74 13.74
N LEU A 332 -14.33 31.40 13.77
CA LEU A 332 -15.14 30.53 12.93
C LEU A 332 -16.61 30.54 13.41
N ALA A 333 -17.55 30.69 12.46
CA ALA A 333 -19.00 30.63 12.73
C ALA A 333 -19.41 29.29 13.35
N GLY A 334 -20.49 29.27 14.14
CA GLY A 334 -20.92 28.08 14.88
C GLY A 334 -21.22 26.87 14.03
N ASP A 335 -21.77 27.07 12.86
CA ASP A 335 -22.08 26.10 11.83
C ASP A 335 -20.79 25.45 11.27
N VAL A 336 -19.79 26.27 10.94
CA VAL A 336 -18.46 25.80 10.47
C VAL A 336 -17.79 24.94 11.53
N ARG A 337 -17.80 25.42 12.79
CA ARG A 337 -17.21 24.66 13.92
C ARG A 337 -17.85 23.30 14.09
N ALA A 338 -19.19 23.22 14.01
CA ALA A 338 -19.92 21.96 14.16
C ALA A 338 -19.53 20.94 13.08
N VAL A 339 -19.45 21.36 11.81
CA VAL A 339 -19.06 20.48 10.69
C VAL A 339 -17.61 20.06 10.81
N VAL A 340 -16.68 20.97 11.07
CA VAL A 340 -15.25 20.68 11.22
C VAL A 340 -14.99 19.70 12.36
N LEU A 341 -15.60 19.92 13.53
CA LEU A 341 -15.46 19.03 14.69
C LEU A 341 -16.09 17.66 14.43
N LYS A 342 -17.22 17.60 13.75
CA LYS A 342 -17.86 16.34 13.36
C LYS A 342 -16.92 15.53 12.44
N ASP A 343 -16.42 16.13 11.38
CA ASP A 343 -15.58 15.44 10.40
C ASP A 343 -14.22 15.06 10.99
N ALA A 344 -13.59 15.91 11.78
CA ALA A 344 -12.36 15.62 12.51
C ALA A 344 -12.53 14.43 13.49
N ARG A 345 -13.64 14.41 14.26
CA ARG A 345 -13.95 13.30 15.17
C ARG A 345 -14.24 12.00 14.41
N MET A 346 -14.90 12.07 13.26
CA MET A 346 -15.18 10.92 12.41
C MET A 346 -13.88 10.34 11.85
N PHE A 347 -12.99 11.18 11.35
CA PHE A 347 -11.67 10.78 10.88
C PHE A 347 -10.83 10.14 12.01
N TRP A 348 -10.78 10.76 13.19
CA TRP A 348 -10.00 10.25 14.32
C TRP A 348 -10.52 8.93 14.88
N ARG A 349 -11.83 8.70 14.82
CA ARG A 349 -12.45 7.44 15.24
C ARG A 349 -12.23 6.30 14.25
N ASP A 350 -11.97 6.57 13.00
CA ASP A 350 -11.67 5.57 11.99
C ASP A 350 -10.17 5.28 11.95
N THR A 351 -9.76 4.30 12.75
CA THR A 351 -8.36 3.83 12.83
C THR A 351 -7.77 3.41 11.49
N THR A 352 -8.61 3.02 10.53
CA THR A 352 -8.16 2.64 9.19
C THR A 352 -7.72 3.85 8.39
N GLN A 353 -8.47 4.95 8.50
CA GLN A 353 -8.15 6.18 7.77
C GLN A 353 -6.85 6.80 8.27
N TRP A 354 -6.77 7.13 9.56
CA TRP A 354 -5.55 7.77 10.07
C TRP A 354 -4.34 6.84 10.08
N GLY A 355 -4.55 5.52 10.23
CA GLY A 355 -3.47 4.53 10.13
C GLY A 355 -2.86 4.49 8.73
N GLN A 356 -3.68 4.51 7.67
CA GLN A 356 -3.20 4.59 6.28
C GLN A 356 -2.49 5.92 6.01
N THR A 357 -3.04 7.01 6.53
CA THR A 357 -2.44 8.35 6.43
C THR A 357 -1.06 8.37 7.07
N LEU A 358 -0.94 7.82 8.27
CA LEU A 358 0.33 7.74 9.00
C LEU A 358 1.39 6.92 8.27
N VAL A 359 1.00 5.77 7.70
CA VAL A 359 1.93 4.95 6.89
C VAL A 359 2.40 5.72 5.67
N LEU A 360 1.48 6.37 4.96
CA LEU A 360 1.79 7.10 3.73
C LEU A 360 2.71 8.30 4.00
N PHE A 361 2.41 9.11 5.02
CA PHE A 361 3.27 10.23 5.42
C PHE A 361 4.55 9.80 6.12
N GLY A 362 4.50 8.72 6.89
CA GLY A 362 5.68 8.14 7.52
C GLY A 362 6.70 7.68 6.49
N LEU A 363 6.24 7.01 5.44
CA LEU A 363 7.10 6.54 4.35
C LEU A 363 7.67 7.71 3.54
N LEU A 364 6.86 8.73 3.25
CA LEU A 364 7.32 9.93 2.57
C LEU A 364 8.29 10.75 3.44
N GLY A 365 8.01 10.87 4.74
CA GLY A 365 8.91 11.52 5.69
C GLY A 365 10.27 10.79 5.79
N ALA A 366 10.26 9.47 5.88
CA ALA A 366 11.47 8.65 5.86
C ALA A 366 12.27 8.83 4.56
N TYR A 367 11.56 8.90 3.41
CA TYR A 367 12.19 9.20 2.12
C TYR A 367 12.86 10.58 2.14
N ILE A 368 12.16 11.61 2.61
CA ILE A 368 12.71 12.99 2.67
C ILE A 368 13.92 13.08 3.61
N LEU A 369 13.88 12.40 4.75
CA LEU A 369 15.02 12.35 5.66
C LEU A 369 16.25 11.67 5.02
N ASN A 370 16.02 10.67 4.18
CA ASN A 370 17.08 9.99 3.44
C ASN A 370 17.67 10.87 2.32
N LEU A 371 16.90 11.81 1.76
CA LEU A 371 17.39 12.75 0.76
C LEU A 371 18.57 13.61 1.25
N ARG A 372 18.65 13.89 2.55
CA ARG A 372 19.77 14.63 3.13
C ARG A 372 21.11 13.93 2.92
N GLN A 373 21.14 12.60 3.02
CA GLN A 373 22.37 11.83 2.78
C GLN A 373 22.76 11.82 1.30
N PHE A 374 21.76 11.82 0.40
CA PHE A 374 21.98 11.91 -1.04
C PHE A 374 22.52 13.28 -1.47
N SER A 375 21.96 14.37 -0.92
CA SER A 375 22.34 15.74 -1.27
C SER A 375 23.79 16.07 -0.90
N GLN A 376 24.33 15.48 0.17
CA GLN A 376 25.71 15.67 0.59
C GLN A 376 26.72 14.94 -0.32
N GLN A 377 26.29 13.94 -1.08
CA GLN A 377 27.14 13.12 -1.94
C GLN A 377 27.12 13.57 -3.42
N LEU A 378 26.13 14.37 -3.84
CA LEU A 378 25.93 14.76 -5.21
C LEU A 378 26.20 16.26 -5.38
N ASN A 379 27.46 16.63 -5.57
CA ASN A 379 27.88 18.04 -5.81
C ASN A 379 27.54 18.56 -7.23
N SER A 380 26.96 17.73 -8.10
CA SER A 380 26.58 18.12 -9.46
C SER A 380 25.20 18.79 -9.48
N PRO A 381 25.05 19.98 -10.07
CA PRO A 381 23.77 20.67 -10.17
C PRO A 381 22.67 19.84 -10.85
N PHE A 382 23.04 19.00 -11.80
CA PHE A 382 22.12 18.11 -12.51
C PHE A 382 21.37 17.17 -11.56
N TRP A 383 22.10 16.49 -10.68
CA TRP A 383 21.49 15.53 -9.73
C TRP A 383 20.60 16.21 -8.71
N VAL A 384 20.99 17.38 -8.22
CA VAL A 384 20.15 18.17 -7.29
C VAL A 384 18.83 18.54 -7.97
N HIS A 385 18.88 18.94 -9.25
CA HIS A 385 17.68 19.26 -10.02
C HIS A 385 16.78 18.04 -10.23
N LEU A 386 17.37 16.95 -10.70
CA LEU A 386 16.63 15.71 -10.94
C LEU A 386 15.91 15.21 -9.68
N VAL A 387 16.63 15.13 -8.57
CA VAL A 387 16.07 14.68 -7.27
C VAL A 387 14.98 15.63 -6.79
N SER A 388 15.14 16.95 -6.98
CA SER A 388 14.12 17.93 -6.61
C SER A 388 12.81 17.74 -7.37
N PHE A 389 12.87 17.51 -8.68
CA PHE A 389 11.67 17.25 -9.49
C PHE A 389 11.04 15.89 -9.18
N LEU A 390 11.85 14.85 -8.92
CA LEU A 390 11.35 13.56 -8.45
C LEU A 390 10.62 13.68 -7.12
N ASN A 391 11.12 14.51 -6.23
CA ASN A 391 10.49 14.78 -4.95
C ASN A 391 9.18 15.56 -5.10
N LEU A 392 9.13 16.55 -5.98
CA LEU A 392 7.88 17.23 -6.34
C LEU A 392 6.87 16.21 -6.89
N GLY A 393 7.31 15.31 -7.77
CA GLY A 393 6.49 14.21 -8.29
C GLY A 393 5.97 13.27 -7.19
N ALA A 394 6.82 12.88 -6.24
CA ALA A 394 6.43 12.05 -5.11
C ALA A 394 5.40 12.74 -4.19
N CYS A 395 5.61 14.03 -3.89
CA CYS A 395 4.65 14.83 -3.12
C CYS A 395 3.32 14.99 -3.86
N SER A 396 3.34 15.19 -5.17
CA SER A 396 2.14 15.29 -6.01
C SER A 396 1.34 14.00 -6.05
N LEU A 397 2.02 12.87 -6.16
CA LEU A 397 1.42 11.54 -6.16
C LEU A 397 0.81 11.19 -4.80
N ASN A 398 1.48 11.61 -3.72
CA ASN A 398 0.96 11.50 -2.37
C ASN A 398 -0.31 12.35 -2.18
N LEU A 399 -0.29 13.59 -2.66
CA LEU A 399 -1.46 14.49 -2.65
C LEU A 399 -2.63 13.88 -3.45
N ALA A 400 -2.39 13.36 -4.63
CA ALA A 400 -3.41 12.68 -5.44
C ALA A 400 -4.00 11.47 -4.72
N THR A 401 -3.17 10.70 -4.01
CA THR A 401 -3.62 9.56 -3.19
C THR A 401 -4.48 10.01 -2.01
N LEU A 402 -4.10 11.10 -1.34
CA LEU A 402 -4.89 11.69 -0.25
C LEU A 402 -6.25 12.16 -0.74
N THR A 403 -6.28 12.93 -1.83
CA THR A 403 -7.52 13.47 -2.38
C THR A 403 -8.47 12.36 -2.82
N THR A 404 -7.96 11.33 -3.47
CA THR A 404 -8.77 10.18 -3.89
C THR A 404 -9.31 9.37 -2.71
N ARG A 405 -8.50 9.16 -1.67
CA ARG A 405 -8.89 8.31 -0.53
C ARG A 405 -9.73 9.00 0.53
N PHE A 406 -9.49 10.29 0.76
CA PHE A 406 -10.10 11.01 1.89
C PHE A 406 -11.05 12.10 1.45
N VAL A 407 -10.77 12.81 0.37
CA VAL A 407 -11.58 13.94 -0.07
C VAL A 407 -12.74 13.46 -0.94
N TYR A 408 -12.49 12.64 -1.94
CA TYR A 408 -13.51 12.09 -2.82
C TYR A 408 -14.65 11.37 -2.09
N PRO A 409 -14.39 10.45 -1.11
CA PRO A 409 -15.46 9.71 -0.45
C PRO A 409 -16.22 10.49 0.63
N GLN A 410 -15.83 11.71 0.97
CA GLN A 410 -16.42 12.46 2.10
C GLN A 410 -17.94 12.63 2.03
N PHE A 411 -18.49 12.84 0.83
CA PHE A 411 -19.94 12.93 0.64
C PHE A 411 -20.63 11.57 0.77
N SER A 412 -20.04 10.57 0.17
CA SER A 412 -20.55 9.19 0.25
C SER A 412 -20.51 8.64 1.68
N LEU A 413 -19.54 9.07 2.51
CA LEU A 413 -19.44 8.68 3.92
C LEU A 413 -20.53 9.26 4.83
N GLU A 414 -21.18 10.37 4.44
CA GLU A 414 -22.39 10.84 5.13
C GLU A 414 -23.53 9.79 5.00
N GLY A 415 -23.50 9.02 3.92
CA GLY A 415 -24.35 7.86 3.69
C GLY A 415 -25.84 8.20 3.82
N ARG A 416 -26.58 7.30 4.45
CA ARG A 416 -28.01 7.45 4.68
C ARG A 416 -28.38 8.63 5.60
N ARG A 417 -27.40 9.27 6.24
CA ARG A 417 -27.62 10.40 7.16
C ARG A 417 -27.49 11.76 6.49
N LEU A 418 -27.20 11.80 5.20
CA LEU A 418 -27.06 13.05 4.44
C LEU A 418 -28.34 13.92 4.50
N TRP A 419 -29.51 13.31 4.61
CA TRP A 419 -30.78 14.02 4.77
C TRP A 419 -30.84 14.88 6.04
N ILE A 420 -30.22 14.43 7.16
CA ILE A 420 -30.17 15.18 8.41
C ILE A 420 -29.39 16.49 8.20
N VAL A 421 -28.27 16.39 7.48
CA VAL A 421 -27.44 17.56 7.16
C VAL A 421 -28.12 18.45 6.14
N GLY A 422 -28.89 17.87 5.20
CA GLY A 422 -29.66 18.60 4.19
C GLY A 422 -30.84 19.39 4.79
N MET A 423 -31.42 18.92 5.90
CA MET A 423 -32.47 19.63 6.64
C MET A 423 -31.93 20.69 7.61
N ALA A 424 -30.63 20.71 7.87
CA ALA A 424 -30.02 21.74 8.69
C ALA A 424 -30.08 23.11 7.98
N PRO A 425 -30.19 24.22 8.70
CA PRO A 425 -30.30 25.56 8.11
C PRO A 425 -29.05 26.04 7.38
N LEU A 426 -28.05 25.15 7.19
CA LEU A 426 -26.79 25.39 6.52
C LEU A 426 -26.88 25.39 4.98
N GLY A 427 -27.78 24.59 4.40
CA GLY A 427 -27.83 24.34 2.97
C GLY A 427 -26.63 23.53 2.45
N LEU A 428 -26.86 22.74 1.41
CA LEU A 428 -25.84 21.87 0.80
C LEU A 428 -24.65 22.65 0.21
N HIS A 429 -24.87 23.81 -0.35
CA HIS A 429 -23.82 24.64 -0.94
C HIS A 429 -22.78 25.08 0.11
N ARG A 430 -23.26 25.57 1.27
CA ARG A 430 -22.37 25.98 2.36
C ARG A 430 -21.63 24.81 2.98
N LEU A 431 -22.29 23.65 3.10
CA LEU A 431 -21.63 22.41 3.52
C LEU A 431 -20.47 22.03 2.58
N LEU A 432 -20.68 22.12 1.27
CA LEU A 432 -19.64 21.85 0.26
C LEU A 432 -18.47 22.81 0.41
N GLN A 433 -18.74 24.10 0.58
CA GLN A 433 -17.68 25.11 0.79
C GLN A 433 -16.87 24.80 2.05
N ILE A 434 -17.53 24.48 3.17
CA ILE A 434 -16.84 24.14 4.41
C ILE A 434 -15.96 22.92 4.23
N LYS A 435 -16.46 21.86 3.61
CA LYS A 435 -15.68 20.65 3.34
C LYS A 435 -14.48 20.93 2.41
N TYR A 436 -14.69 21.71 1.36
CA TYR A 436 -13.63 22.10 0.44
C TYR A 436 -12.49 22.86 1.14
N TRP A 437 -12.81 23.91 1.89
CA TRP A 437 -11.81 24.69 2.59
C TRP A 437 -11.11 23.90 3.69
N MET A 438 -11.85 23.13 4.48
CA MET A 438 -11.29 22.30 5.53
C MET A 438 -10.28 21.30 4.97
N THR A 439 -10.65 20.56 3.94
CA THR A 439 -9.78 19.53 3.33
C THR A 439 -8.62 20.15 2.58
N SER A 440 -8.82 21.26 1.86
CA SER A 440 -7.78 21.96 1.14
C SER A 440 -6.72 22.54 2.06
N LEU A 441 -7.14 23.14 3.19
CA LEU A 441 -6.21 23.67 4.19
C LEU A 441 -5.44 22.54 4.90
N ALA A 442 -6.13 21.46 5.26
CA ALA A 442 -5.50 20.32 5.91
C ALA A 442 -4.49 19.62 4.99
N SER A 443 -4.85 19.33 3.75
CA SER A 443 -3.95 18.72 2.78
C SER A 443 -2.81 19.64 2.37
N LEU A 444 -3.07 20.96 2.24
CA LEU A 444 -2.05 21.95 1.97
C LEU A 444 -1.02 22.04 3.10
N ALA A 445 -1.46 22.13 4.34
CA ALA A 445 -0.56 22.22 5.49
C ALA A 445 0.44 21.04 5.53
N VAL A 446 -0.05 19.83 5.24
CA VAL A 446 0.79 18.63 5.24
C VAL A 446 1.71 18.58 4.01
N THR A 447 1.18 18.77 2.81
CA THR A 447 1.96 18.66 1.57
C THR A 447 2.95 19.82 1.41
N LEU A 448 2.55 21.03 1.80
CA LEU A 448 3.43 22.19 1.83
C LEU A 448 4.55 22.00 2.87
N GLY A 449 4.22 21.52 4.05
CA GLY A 449 5.21 21.19 5.08
C GLY A 449 6.25 20.18 4.60
N LEU A 450 5.82 19.14 3.90
CA LEU A 450 6.71 18.11 3.34
C LEU A 450 7.61 18.67 2.23
N ILE A 451 7.07 19.46 1.30
CA ILE A 451 7.88 20.01 0.20
C ILE A 451 8.88 21.07 0.72
N LEU A 452 8.47 21.89 1.68
CA LEU A 452 9.37 22.86 2.31
C LEU A 452 10.49 22.17 3.09
N LEU A 453 10.16 21.12 3.84
CA LEU A 453 11.15 20.30 4.52
C LEU A 453 12.14 19.68 3.54
N SER A 454 11.65 19.19 2.42
CA SER A 454 12.49 18.62 1.37
C SER A 454 13.39 19.66 0.71
N CYS A 455 12.87 20.84 0.36
CA CYS A 455 13.66 21.93 -0.19
C CYS A 455 14.74 22.39 0.79
N TYR A 456 14.42 22.46 2.06
CA TYR A 456 15.39 22.77 3.13
C TYR A 456 16.50 21.71 3.23
N MET A 457 16.13 20.41 3.17
CA MET A 457 17.11 19.32 3.23
C MET A 457 18.03 19.31 2.00
N LEU A 458 17.52 19.68 0.82
CA LEU A 458 18.28 19.76 -0.42
C LEU A 458 19.04 21.09 -0.59
N LYS A 459 18.97 22.01 0.39
CA LYS A 459 19.57 23.35 0.35
C LYS A 459 19.25 24.11 -0.94
N MET A 460 17.98 24.08 -1.37
CA MET A 460 17.56 24.69 -2.60
C MET A 460 17.50 26.22 -2.51
N PRO A 461 17.77 26.95 -3.62
CA PRO A 461 17.60 28.39 -3.66
C PRO A 461 16.14 28.79 -3.46
N LEU A 462 15.92 29.98 -2.88
CA LEU A 462 14.59 30.46 -2.48
C LEU A 462 13.61 30.51 -3.67
N GLU A 463 14.07 30.92 -4.85
CA GLU A 463 13.24 31.01 -6.07
C GLU A 463 12.59 29.65 -6.42
N ARG A 464 13.36 28.57 -6.38
CA ARG A 464 12.83 27.22 -6.66
C ARG A 464 11.94 26.70 -5.57
N THR A 465 12.28 27.01 -4.32
CA THR A 465 11.43 26.66 -3.17
C THR A 465 10.07 27.31 -3.30
N LEU A 466 10.02 28.60 -3.69
CA LEU A 466 8.78 29.32 -3.95
C LEU A 466 8.01 28.73 -5.15
N PHE A 467 8.70 28.36 -6.21
CA PHE A 467 8.09 27.72 -7.38
C PHE A 467 7.43 26.39 -6.98
N PHE A 468 8.12 25.53 -6.23
CA PHE A 468 7.55 24.24 -5.78
C PHE A 468 6.41 24.43 -4.79
N ALA A 469 6.52 25.40 -3.88
CA ALA A 469 5.45 25.76 -2.95
C ALA A 469 4.19 26.24 -3.69
N ALA A 470 4.36 27.10 -4.71
CA ALA A 470 3.26 27.57 -5.55
C ALA A 470 2.65 26.42 -6.35
N ALA A 471 3.46 25.55 -6.96
CA ALA A 471 2.99 24.40 -7.72
C ALA A 471 2.14 23.46 -6.86
N VAL A 472 2.63 23.08 -5.66
CA VAL A 472 1.90 22.22 -4.73
C VAL A 472 0.62 22.89 -4.24
N THR A 473 0.64 24.19 -4.02
CA THR A 473 -0.56 24.95 -3.61
C THR A 473 -1.65 24.89 -4.69
N VAL A 474 -1.31 25.22 -5.93
CA VAL A 474 -2.25 25.14 -7.06
C VAL A 474 -2.78 23.72 -7.24
N MET A 475 -1.90 22.71 -7.20
CA MET A 475 -2.31 21.31 -7.30
C MET A 475 -3.26 20.90 -6.18
N THR A 476 -3.02 21.36 -4.94
CA THR A 476 -3.86 21.03 -3.79
C THR A 476 -5.30 21.54 -3.97
N PHE A 477 -5.45 22.80 -4.33
CA PHE A 477 -6.78 23.38 -4.52
C PHE A 477 -7.50 22.76 -5.72
N THR A 478 -6.79 22.53 -6.83
CA THR A 478 -7.36 21.93 -8.03
C THR A 478 -7.81 20.48 -7.79
N LEU A 479 -6.96 19.63 -7.22
CA LEU A 479 -7.28 18.23 -6.97
C LEU A 479 -8.39 18.07 -5.95
N ASN A 480 -8.41 18.87 -4.88
CA ASN A 480 -9.48 18.83 -3.89
C ASN A 480 -10.80 19.32 -4.48
N GLY A 481 -10.80 20.38 -5.30
CA GLY A 481 -11.99 20.86 -5.99
C GLY A 481 -12.55 19.79 -6.93
N MET A 482 -11.69 19.13 -7.71
CA MET A 482 -12.08 18.05 -8.59
C MET A 482 -12.61 16.82 -7.82
N ALA A 483 -11.93 16.44 -6.72
CA ALA A 483 -12.35 15.30 -5.90
C ALA A 483 -13.71 15.52 -5.22
N ILE A 484 -13.94 16.71 -4.66
CA ILE A 484 -15.25 17.05 -4.08
C ILE A 484 -16.33 17.15 -5.15
N GLY A 485 -16.03 17.79 -6.30
CA GLY A 485 -16.97 17.89 -7.41
C GLY A 485 -17.41 16.51 -7.91
N LEU A 486 -16.46 15.64 -8.21
CA LEU A 486 -16.76 14.25 -8.64
C LEU A 486 -17.45 13.44 -7.54
N GLY A 487 -17.02 13.57 -6.28
CA GLY A 487 -17.63 12.88 -5.15
C GLY A 487 -19.06 13.27 -4.87
N THR A 488 -19.46 14.50 -5.23
CA THR A 488 -20.84 14.96 -5.13
C THR A 488 -21.70 14.61 -6.35
N MET A 489 -21.09 14.53 -7.53
CA MET A 489 -21.79 14.11 -8.75
C MET A 489 -22.10 12.60 -8.75
N PHE A 490 -21.23 11.80 -8.14
CA PHE A 490 -21.35 10.33 -8.12
C PHE A 490 -21.32 9.78 -6.68
N PRO A 491 -22.29 10.13 -5.82
CA PRO A 491 -22.28 9.71 -4.43
C PRO A 491 -22.70 8.23 -4.30
N ASN A 492 -21.85 7.40 -3.68
CA ASN A 492 -22.22 6.04 -3.31
C ASN A 492 -22.67 6.00 -1.84
N LEU A 493 -23.95 6.30 -1.60
CA LEU A 493 -24.54 6.38 -0.25
C LEU A 493 -24.76 5.02 0.43
N ARG A 494 -24.53 3.89 -0.27
CA ARG A 494 -24.67 2.53 0.26
C ARG A 494 -23.38 1.98 0.84
N ALA A 495 -22.23 2.55 0.47
CA ALA A 495 -20.95 2.10 0.94
C ALA A 495 -20.60 2.73 2.30
N GLU A 496 -20.18 1.89 3.25
CA GLU A 496 -19.84 2.33 4.63
C GLU A 496 -18.33 2.55 4.82
N HIS A 497 -17.50 2.16 3.86
CA HIS A 497 -16.04 2.29 3.94
C HIS A 497 -15.47 3.06 2.75
N PRO A 498 -14.52 3.98 2.97
CA PRO A 498 -13.89 4.77 1.91
C PRO A 498 -13.32 3.93 0.77
N SER A 499 -12.70 2.80 1.10
CA SER A 499 -12.11 1.89 0.09
C SER A 499 -13.13 1.31 -0.88
N LYS A 500 -14.38 1.07 -0.43
CA LYS A 500 -15.45 0.58 -1.31
C LYS A 500 -16.06 1.67 -2.17
N ILE A 501 -15.98 2.93 -1.74
CA ILE A 501 -16.45 4.08 -2.50
C ILE A 501 -15.50 4.35 -3.66
N VAL A 502 -14.20 4.28 -3.42
CA VAL A 502 -13.16 4.55 -4.42
C VAL A 502 -13.05 3.41 -5.46
N THR A 503 -13.31 2.17 -5.07
CA THR A 503 -13.25 1.00 -5.97
C THR A 503 -14.56 0.70 -6.68
N GLY A 504 -15.65 1.26 -6.22
CA GLY A 504 -16.95 1.18 -6.86
C GLY A 504 -17.03 2.26 -7.95
N LEU A 505 -16.81 1.89 -9.19
CA LEU A 505 -17.45 2.58 -10.30
C LEU A 505 -18.95 2.37 -10.10
N GLY A 506 -19.56 3.35 -9.40
CA GLY A 506 -20.86 3.33 -8.79
C GLY A 506 -22.01 2.82 -9.60
#